data_091562aac1a38cab4cf9262dd3fc0e78
#
_entry.id   091562aac1a38cab4cf9262dd3fc0e78
#
_cell.length_a   1.000
_cell.length_b   1.000
_cell.length_c   1.000
_cell.angle_alpha   90.00
_cell.angle_beta   90.00
_cell.angle_gamma   90.00
#
_symmetry.space_group_name_H-M   'P 1'
#
loop_
_entity.id
_entity.type
_entity.pdbx_description
1 polymer ?
#
loop_
_entity_poly.entity_id
_entity_poly.type
_entity_poly.pdbx_seq_one_letter_code
_entity_poly.pdbx_strand_id
1 'polypeptide(L)'
;CFEENEDINITEYTQAAMVTASVAILKKIEEMGLKPDLTAGLSLGEYCALVASDVMSFEDAVKVVRQRGILMQDTVPAGEGAMSAVLGMKKEAIEAVLPDVEGIVTIANYNCPGQIVISGESEAVAKAGDALKEAGAKRVLPLKVSGPFHSPMLKPAGEKLLDVLVDVEVNDPKVPYVSNTTAEFITNKDEVKKLLGRQVYSSVCWEQSIEK
;
A
#
# COMPACT_ATOMS: atom_id res chain seq x y z
N CYS A 1 2.10 -14.39 -15.84
CA CYS A 1 0.92 -14.32 -14.94
C CYS A 1 0.17 -15.64 -14.86
N PHE A 2 0.25 -16.54 -15.84
CA PHE A 2 -0.58 -17.75 -15.94
C PHE A 2 0.21 -19.06 -15.87
N GLU A 3 1.51 -19.00 -15.68
CA GLU A 3 2.40 -20.13 -15.50
C GLU A 3 3.13 -20.00 -14.16
N GLU A 4 3.51 -21.13 -13.55
CA GLU A 4 4.35 -21.13 -12.35
C GLU A 4 5.67 -20.42 -12.66
N ASN A 5 5.99 -19.43 -11.84
CA ASN A 5 7.16 -18.59 -12.02
C ASN A 5 7.61 -18.09 -10.65
N GLU A 6 8.84 -18.38 -10.29
CA GLU A 6 9.42 -17.97 -8.99
C GLU A 6 9.56 -16.46 -8.89
N ASP A 7 9.83 -15.78 -10.00
CA ASP A 7 10.01 -14.32 -10.05
C ASP A 7 8.73 -13.56 -9.68
N ILE A 8 7.55 -14.18 -9.81
CA ILE A 8 6.27 -13.54 -9.49
C ILE A 8 6.18 -13.11 -8.02
N ASN A 9 6.97 -13.71 -7.13
CA ASN A 9 7.03 -13.38 -5.71
C ASN A 9 8.00 -12.22 -5.39
N ILE A 10 8.79 -11.79 -6.36
CA ILE A 10 9.67 -10.63 -6.23
C ILE A 10 8.84 -9.37 -6.42
N THR A 11 8.88 -8.45 -5.45
CA THR A 11 7.99 -7.28 -5.37
C THR A 11 7.91 -6.47 -6.67
N GLU A 12 9.02 -6.29 -7.37
CA GLU A 12 9.08 -5.54 -8.63
C GLU A 12 8.26 -6.19 -9.76
N TYR A 13 8.21 -7.54 -9.82
CA TYR A 13 7.41 -8.27 -10.80
C TYR A 13 5.97 -8.47 -10.32
N THR A 14 5.79 -8.75 -9.02
CA THR A 14 4.46 -8.92 -8.41
C THR A 14 3.58 -7.72 -8.70
N GLN A 15 4.09 -6.49 -8.52
CA GLN A 15 3.29 -5.29 -8.69
C GLN A 15 2.78 -5.13 -10.12
N ALA A 16 3.65 -5.28 -11.12
CA ALA A 16 3.26 -5.17 -12.52
C ALA A 16 2.28 -6.29 -12.93
N ALA A 17 2.52 -7.53 -12.51
CA ALA A 17 1.66 -8.67 -12.80
C ALA A 17 0.26 -8.52 -12.19
N MET A 18 0.17 -8.07 -10.93
CA MET A 18 -1.09 -7.86 -10.23
C MET A 18 -1.93 -6.75 -10.87
N VAL A 19 -1.33 -5.61 -11.23
CA VAL A 19 -2.04 -4.54 -11.93
C VAL A 19 -2.51 -5.02 -13.29
N THR A 20 -1.68 -5.75 -14.05
CA THR A 20 -2.05 -6.30 -15.36
C THR A 20 -3.25 -7.25 -15.25
N ALA A 21 -3.22 -8.18 -14.31
CA ALA A 21 -4.32 -9.13 -14.11
C ALA A 21 -5.60 -8.40 -13.65
N SER A 22 -5.50 -7.47 -12.73
CA SER A 22 -6.64 -6.70 -12.20
C SER A 22 -7.30 -5.85 -13.30
N VAL A 23 -6.50 -5.16 -14.14
CA VAL A 23 -7.02 -4.35 -15.23
C VAL A 23 -7.62 -5.22 -16.34
N ALA A 24 -7.07 -6.41 -16.61
CA ALA A 24 -7.69 -7.35 -17.54
C ALA A 24 -9.09 -7.79 -17.07
N ILE A 25 -9.25 -8.05 -15.76
CA ILE A 25 -10.55 -8.34 -15.15
C ILE A 25 -11.48 -7.12 -15.25
N LEU A 26 -10.97 -5.92 -14.94
CA LEU A 26 -11.72 -4.67 -15.06
C LEU A 26 -12.28 -4.49 -16.48
N LYS A 27 -11.47 -4.69 -17.51
CA LYS A 27 -11.91 -4.58 -18.92
C LYS A 27 -13.05 -5.55 -19.22
N LYS A 28 -12.99 -6.77 -18.67
CA LYS A 28 -14.08 -7.74 -18.83
C LYS A 28 -15.37 -7.32 -18.14
N ILE A 29 -15.26 -6.72 -16.96
CA ILE A 29 -16.41 -6.17 -16.22
C ILE A 29 -17.05 -4.99 -16.98
N GLU A 30 -16.23 -4.11 -17.54
CA GLU A 30 -16.67 -2.98 -18.37
C GLU A 30 -17.42 -3.45 -19.64
N GLU A 31 -16.92 -4.51 -20.33
CA GLU A 31 -17.60 -5.14 -21.46
C GLU A 31 -18.98 -5.69 -21.10
N MET A 32 -19.17 -6.12 -19.84
CA MET A 32 -20.47 -6.57 -19.33
C MET A 32 -21.42 -5.41 -19.00
N GLY A 33 -20.99 -4.15 -19.21
CA GLY A 33 -21.80 -2.95 -19.00
C GLY A 33 -21.81 -2.44 -17.57
N LEU A 34 -21.01 -3.02 -16.66
CA LEU A 34 -20.86 -2.52 -15.29
C LEU A 34 -19.88 -1.34 -15.26
N LYS A 35 -20.25 -0.30 -14.53
CA LYS A 35 -19.42 0.90 -14.35
C LYS A 35 -19.36 1.24 -12.87
N PRO A 36 -18.21 1.68 -12.35
CA PRO A 36 -18.09 2.14 -10.98
C PRO A 36 -18.69 3.55 -10.83
N ASP A 37 -19.29 3.83 -9.67
CA ASP A 37 -19.60 5.18 -9.21
C ASP A 37 -18.45 5.76 -8.39
N LEU A 38 -17.57 4.87 -7.89
CA LEU A 38 -16.44 5.15 -7.02
C LEU A 38 -15.41 4.04 -7.19
N THR A 39 -14.13 4.38 -7.05
CA THR A 39 -13.04 3.39 -7.06
C THR A 39 -12.17 3.50 -5.80
N ALA A 40 -11.70 2.37 -5.33
CA ALA A 40 -10.74 2.26 -4.24
C ALA A 40 -9.84 1.04 -4.44
N GLY A 41 -8.64 1.07 -3.86
CA GLY A 41 -7.73 -0.05 -3.92
C GLY A 41 -6.67 0.04 -2.83
N LEU A 42 -6.37 -1.07 -2.15
CA LEU A 42 -5.40 -1.12 -1.06
C LEU A 42 -3.98 -1.13 -1.61
N SER A 43 -3.14 -0.18 -1.21
CA SER A 43 -1.72 -0.07 -1.57
C SER A 43 -1.50 -0.12 -3.10
N LEU A 44 -1.03 -1.23 -3.62
CA LEU A 44 -0.89 -1.47 -5.06
C LEU A 44 -2.23 -1.31 -5.80
N GLY A 45 -3.32 -1.71 -5.18
CA GLY A 45 -4.67 -1.60 -5.73
C GLY A 45 -5.12 -0.17 -6.01
N GLU A 46 -4.54 0.85 -5.37
CA GLU A 46 -4.82 2.26 -5.68
C GLU A 46 -4.48 2.58 -7.15
N TYR A 47 -3.43 1.97 -7.72
CA TYR A 47 -3.12 2.13 -9.15
C TYR A 47 -4.17 1.50 -10.05
N CYS A 48 -4.78 0.39 -9.65
CA CYS A 48 -5.93 -0.18 -10.37
C CYS A 48 -7.15 0.74 -10.29
N ALA A 49 -7.37 1.38 -9.13
CA ALA A 49 -8.43 2.37 -8.95
C ALA A 49 -8.21 3.60 -9.83
N LEU A 50 -6.95 4.07 -9.96
CA LEU A 50 -6.59 5.18 -10.85
C LEU A 50 -6.84 4.85 -12.33
N VAL A 51 -6.58 3.62 -12.76
CA VAL A 51 -6.91 3.16 -14.12
C VAL A 51 -8.43 3.08 -14.30
N ALA A 52 -9.15 2.54 -13.33
CA ALA A 52 -10.61 2.39 -13.39
C ALA A 52 -11.36 3.74 -13.38
N SER A 53 -10.76 4.78 -12.79
CA SER A 53 -11.30 6.16 -12.78
C SER A 53 -10.75 7.04 -13.91
N ASP A 54 -10.01 6.47 -14.87
CA ASP A 54 -9.36 7.16 -16.00
C ASP A 54 -8.36 8.28 -15.58
N VAL A 55 -7.81 8.21 -14.38
CA VAL A 55 -6.78 9.13 -13.89
C VAL A 55 -5.43 8.86 -14.55
N MET A 56 -5.10 7.59 -14.74
CA MET A 56 -3.83 7.13 -15.29
C MET A 56 -4.07 6.07 -16.38
N SER A 57 -3.25 6.09 -17.44
CA SER A 57 -3.29 5.04 -18.46
C SER A 57 -2.85 3.70 -17.87
N PHE A 58 -3.33 2.58 -18.44
CA PHE A 58 -2.87 1.24 -18.05
C PHE A 58 -1.36 1.08 -18.26
N GLU A 59 -0.86 1.57 -19.38
CA GLU A 59 0.56 1.51 -19.74
C GLU A 59 1.44 2.24 -18.73
N ASP A 60 1.03 3.43 -18.32
CA ASP A 60 1.75 4.20 -17.31
C ASP A 60 1.64 3.57 -15.94
N ALA A 61 0.47 3.06 -15.57
CA ALA A 61 0.28 2.35 -14.30
C ALA A 61 1.25 1.17 -14.18
N VAL A 62 1.38 0.32 -15.23
CA VAL A 62 2.31 -0.82 -15.22
C VAL A 62 3.76 -0.36 -15.11
N LYS A 63 4.16 0.69 -15.85
CA LYS A 63 5.53 1.25 -15.77
C LYS A 63 5.83 1.80 -14.38
N VAL A 64 4.90 2.58 -13.83
CA VAL A 64 5.04 3.20 -12.51
C VAL A 64 5.13 2.16 -11.40
N VAL A 65 4.23 1.16 -11.38
CA VAL A 65 4.26 0.14 -10.31
C VAL A 65 5.47 -0.78 -10.43
N ARG A 66 6.03 -0.98 -11.64
CA ARG A 66 7.29 -1.68 -11.83
C ARG A 66 8.43 -0.91 -11.14
N GLN A 67 8.54 0.38 -11.37
CA GLN A 67 9.53 1.25 -10.71
C GLN A 67 9.27 1.35 -9.21
N ARG A 68 8.01 1.47 -8.79
CA ARG A 68 7.63 1.46 -7.37
C ARG A 68 8.11 0.19 -6.68
N GLY A 69 7.92 -0.97 -7.29
CA GLY A 69 8.38 -2.25 -6.75
C GLY A 69 9.90 -2.30 -6.57
N ILE A 70 10.68 -1.86 -7.56
CA ILE A 70 12.14 -1.76 -7.50
C ILE A 70 12.54 -0.81 -6.35
N LEU A 71 12.00 0.40 -6.32
CA LEU A 71 12.34 1.39 -5.30
C LEU A 71 12.02 0.93 -3.89
N MET A 72 10.87 0.27 -3.70
CA MET A 72 10.48 -0.27 -2.38
C MET A 72 11.36 -1.43 -1.94
N GLN A 73 11.84 -2.25 -2.88
CA GLN A 73 12.71 -3.39 -2.60
C GLN A 73 14.14 -2.96 -2.27
N ASP A 74 14.67 -1.97 -3.00
CA ASP A 74 16.07 -1.60 -2.95
C ASP A 74 16.40 -0.53 -1.89
N THR A 75 15.37 0.14 -1.33
CA THR A 75 15.58 1.25 -0.37
C THR A 75 16.05 0.78 0.99
N VAL A 76 15.60 -0.37 1.46
CA VAL A 76 16.00 -0.95 2.74
C VAL A 76 16.63 -2.31 2.50
N PRO A 77 17.86 -2.55 2.99
CA PRO A 77 18.51 -3.84 2.84
C PRO A 77 17.68 -4.99 3.43
N ALA A 78 17.78 -6.16 2.79
CA ALA A 78 17.05 -7.34 3.23
C ALA A 78 17.42 -7.70 4.69
N GLY A 79 16.39 -7.90 5.50
CA GLY A 79 16.53 -8.24 6.93
C GLY A 79 16.55 -7.03 7.89
N GLU A 80 16.76 -5.81 7.39
CA GLU A 80 16.72 -4.61 8.25
C GLU A 80 15.28 -4.15 8.57
N GLY A 81 14.35 -4.44 7.67
CA GLY A 81 12.94 -4.12 7.84
C GLY A 81 12.04 -5.33 7.97
N ALA A 82 10.92 -5.18 8.68
CA ALA A 82 9.93 -6.22 8.87
C ALA A 82 8.51 -5.66 8.94
N MET A 83 7.54 -6.56 8.80
CA MET A 83 6.12 -6.29 9.01
C MET A 83 5.47 -7.42 9.81
N SER A 84 4.50 -7.09 10.64
CA SER A 84 3.70 -8.06 11.40
C SER A 84 2.23 -7.70 11.40
N ALA A 85 1.36 -8.69 11.22
CA ALA A 85 -0.08 -8.52 11.36
C ALA A 85 -0.48 -8.68 12.83
N VAL A 86 -1.14 -7.68 13.39
CA VAL A 86 -1.71 -7.65 14.73
C VAL A 86 -3.20 -7.97 14.62
N LEU A 87 -3.63 -9.04 15.29
CA LEU A 87 -5.00 -9.54 15.20
C LEU A 87 -5.71 -9.44 16.55
N GLY A 88 -6.97 -9.03 16.50
CA GLY A 88 -7.89 -9.04 17.63
C GLY A 88 -7.60 -7.95 18.67
N MET A 89 -6.96 -6.85 18.27
CA MET A 89 -6.69 -5.66 19.08
C MET A 89 -7.25 -4.42 18.37
N LYS A 90 -7.77 -3.45 19.14
CA LYS A 90 -8.26 -2.18 18.61
C LYS A 90 -7.12 -1.26 18.23
N LYS A 91 -7.32 -0.40 17.23
CA LYS A 91 -6.30 0.54 16.75
C LYS A 91 -5.77 1.47 17.85
N GLU A 92 -6.66 2.00 18.68
CA GLU A 92 -6.27 2.93 19.77
C GLU A 92 -5.33 2.27 20.77
N ALA A 93 -5.51 0.98 21.04
CA ALA A 93 -4.63 0.22 21.94
C ALA A 93 -3.26 -0.06 21.31
N ILE A 94 -3.21 -0.30 19.98
CA ILE A 94 -1.94 -0.45 19.25
C ILE A 94 -1.20 0.89 19.22
N GLU A 95 -1.90 1.97 18.86
CA GLU A 95 -1.36 3.34 18.83
C GLU A 95 -0.81 3.80 20.19
N ALA A 96 -1.37 3.30 21.30
CA ALA A 96 -0.89 3.61 22.64
C ALA A 96 0.40 2.86 23.00
N VAL A 97 0.65 1.68 22.45
CA VAL A 97 1.83 0.84 22.75
C VAL A 97 3.04 1.25 21.91
N LEU A 98 2.85 1.54 20.62
CA LEU A 98 3.97 1.75 19.69
C LEU A 98 4.93 2.89 20.08
N PRO A 99 4.50 4.03 20.64
CA PRO A 99 5.40 5.13 21.03
C PRO A 99 6.44 4.76 22.10
N ASP A 100 6.16 3.73 22.91
CA ASP A 100 7.07 3.26 23.96
C ASP A 100 8.10 2.25 23.47
N VAL A 101 8.00 1.83 22.20
CA VAL A 101 8.93 0.89 21.57
C VAL A 101 10.12 1.65 20.98
N GLU A 102 11.33 1.26 21.40
CA GLU A 102 12.57 1.82 20.84
C GLU A 102 12.76 1.41 19.37
N GLY A 103 13.15 2.36 18.53
CA GLY A 103 13.36 2.17 17.09
C GLY A 103 12.17 2.61 16.25
N ILE A 104 12.27 2.41 14.94
CA ILE A 104 11.23 2.80 13.99
C ILE A 104 10.23 1.67 13.86
N VAL A 105 9.03 1.87 14.40
CA VAL A 105 7.87 1.00 14.15
C VAL A 105 6.60 1.85 14.08
N THR A 106 5.77 1.61 13.06
CA THR A 106 4.53 2.36 12.83
C THR A 106 3.43 1.42 12.35
N ILE A 107 2.19 1.91 12.36
CA ILE A 107 1.10 1.23 11.67
C ILE A 107 1.27 1.44 10.17
N ALA A 108 1.40 0.34 9.43
CA ALA A 108 1.46 0.31 7.98
C ALA A 108 0.08 0.25 7.33
N ASN A 109 -0.83 -0.56 7.88
CA ASN A 109 -2.16 -0.73 7.33
C ASN A 109 -3.22 -0.81 8.43
N TYR A 110 -4.26 -0.02 8.28
CA TYR A 110 -5.55 -0.21 8.95
C TYR A 110 -6.44 -1.03 8.00
N ASN A 111 -6.41 -2.37 8.10
CA ASN A 111 -7.09 -3.23 7.13
C ASN A 111 -8.60 -3.35 7.40
N CYS A 112 -8.96 -3.64 8.62
CA CYS A 112 -10.34 -3.68 9.11
C CYS A 112 -10.34 -3.74 10.65
N PRO A 113 -11.49 -3.60 11.31
CA PRO A 113 -11.57 -3.72 12.76
C PRO A 113 -10.90 -5.00 13.28
N GLY A 114 -9.86 -4.81 14.11
CA GLY A 114 -9.11 -5.92 14.70
C GLY A 114 -8.08 -6.58 13.79
N GLN A 115 -7.77 -6.02 12.63
CA GLN A 115 -6.66 -6.45 11.77
C GLN A 115 -5.83 -5.24 11.31
N ILE A 116 -4.68 -5.05 11.95
CA ILE A 116 -3.76 -3.96 11.70
C ILE A 116 -2.38 -4.54 11.39
N VAL A 117 -1.64 -3.90 10.51
CA VAL A 117 -0.25 -4.29 10.19
C VAL A 117 0.68 -3.21 10.72
N ILE A 118 1.71 -3.63 11.45
CA ILE A 118 2.82 -2.79 11.88
C ILE A 118 4.04 -3.03 10.98
N SER A 119 4.86 -2.01 10.78
CA SER A 119 6.02 -2.03 9.88
C SER A 119 7.11 -1.11 10.40
N GLY A 120 8.38 -1.50 10.17
CA GLY A 120 9.53 -0.73 10.62
C GLY A 120 10.81 -1.56 10.63
N GLU A 121 11.75 -1.15 11.48
CA GLU A 121 12.99 -1.90 11.75
C GLU A 121 12.67 -3.28 12.32
N SER A 122 13.40 -4.30 11.86
CA SER A 122 13.13 -5.71 12.24
C SER A 122 13.11 -5.93 13.76
N GLU A 123 14.05 -5.33 14.49
CA GLU A 123 14.09 -5.44 15.96
C GLU A 123 12.94 -4.67 16.63
N ALA A 124 12.62 -3.47 16.14
CA ALA A 124 11.52 -2.67 16.67
C ALA A 124 10.17 -3.35 16.44
N VAL A 125 9.95 -3.94 15.26
CA VAL A 125 8.73 -4.71 14.95
C VAL A 125 8.61 -5.95 15.84
N ALA A 126 9.73 -6.63 16.15
CA ALA A 126 9.74 -7.77 17.05
C ALA A 126 9.39 -7.34 18.50
N LYS A 127 10.07 -6.30 19.04
CA LYS A 127 9.78 -5.72 20.35
C LYS A 127 8.32 -5.25 20.47
N ALA A 128 7.83 -4.54 19.44
CA ALA A 128 6.44 -4.12 19.36
C ALA A 128 5.48 -5.31 19.37
N GLY A 129 5.82 -6.38 18.64
CA GLY A 129 5.02 -7.60 18.62
C GLY A 129 4.84 -8.25 19.98
N ASP A 130 5.89 -8.28 20.79
CA ASP A 130 5.84 -8.83 22.15
C ASP A 130 5.06 -7.90 23.09
N ALA A 131 5.32 -6.60 23.07
CA ALA A 131 4.59 -5.61 23.85
C ALA A 131 3.07 -5.63 23.54
N LEU A 132 2.70 -5.76 22.25
CA LEU A 132 1.30 -5.85 21.84
C LEU A 132 0.63 -7.15 22.31
N LYS A 133 1.35 -8.29 22.34
CA LYS A 133 0.82 -9.53 22.94
C LYS A 133 0.55 -9.38 24.42
N GLU A 134 1.49 -8.77 25.17
CA GLU A 134 1.34 -8.46 26.59
C GLU A 134 0.16 -7.51 26.84
N ALA A 135 -0.05 -6.54 25.95
CA ALA A 135 -1.17 -5.60 25.99
C ALA A 135 -2.51 -6.21 25.53
N GLY A 136 -2.55 -7.49 25.13
CA GLY A 136 -3.79 -8.22 24.85
C GLY A 136 -4.10 -8.48 23.37
N ALA A 137 -3.15 -8.30 22.46
CA ALA A 137 -3.34 -8.75 21.08
C ALA A 137 -3.51 -10.27 21.01
N LYS A 138 -4.55 -10.74 20.33
CA LYS A 138 -4.80 -12.20 20.20
C LYS A 138 -3.70 -12.93 19.48
N ARG A 139 -3.14 -12.33 18.44
CA ARG A 139 -2.00 -12.84 17.67
C ARG A 139 -1.20 -11.69 17.09
N VAL A 140 0.13 -11.89 17.00
CA VAL A 140 1.02 -11.06 16.19
C VAL A 140 1.78 -12.02 15.27
N LEU A 141 1.58 -11.88 13.96
CA LEU A 141 2.07 -12.81 12.95
C LEU A 141 3.07 -12.09 12.03
N PRO A 142 4.34 -12.47 12.02
CA PRO A 142 5.32 -11.97 11.07
C PRO A 142 4.85 -12.23 9.62
N LEU A 143 4.99 -11.23 8.76
CA LEU A 143 4.65 -11.34 7.35
C LEU A 143 5.91 -11.71 6.55
N LYS A 144 5.75 -12.58 5.55
CA LYS A 144 6.80 -12.93 4.60
C LYS A 144 6.86 -11.86 3.49
N VAL A 145 7.47 -10.73 3.78
CA VAL A 145 7.64 -9.61 2.84
C VAL A 145 9.10 -9.20 2.76
N SER A 146 9.49 -8.54 1.66
CA SER A 146 10.87 -8.16 1.37
C SER A 146 11.33 -6.87 2.04
N GLY A 147 10.45 -6.13 2.72
CA GLY A 147 10.82 -4.85 3.33
C GLY A 147 9.74 -4.24 4.23
N PRO A 148 10.06 -3.10 4.89
CA PRO A 148 9.19 -2.41 5.83
C PRO A 148 8.21 -1.48 5.10
N PHE A 149 7.30 -2.06 4.30
CA PHE A 149 6.38 -1.29 3.47
C PHE A 149 5.49 -0.38 4.31
N HIS A 150 5.16 0.79 3.75
CA HIS A 150 4.33 1.80 4.40
C HIS A 150 4.88 2.32 5.74
N SER A 151 6.21 2.30 5.92
CA SER A 151 6.89 2.88 7.07
C SER A 151 7.76 4.08 6.66
N PRO A 152 8.13 4.97 7.62
CA PRO A 152 9.03 6.08 7.35
C PRO A 152 10.39 5.69 6.75
N MET A 153 10.82 4.44 6.91
CA MET A 153 12.06 3.92 6.32
C MET A 153 12.04 3.96 4.78
N LEU A 154 10.84 3.93 4.17
CA LEU A 154 10.67 4.01 2.71
C LEU A 154 10.46 5.44 2.20
N LYS A 155 10.67 6.47 3.01
CA LYS A 155 10.56 7.85 2.54
C LYS A 155 11.44 8.14 1.32
N PRO A 156 12.72 7.69 1.24
CA PRO A 156 13.54 7.89 0.04
C PRO A 156 12.96 7.21 -1.21
N ALA A 157 12.30 6.06 -1.07
CA ALA A 157 11.62 5.40 -2.19
C ALA A 157 10.43 6.24 -2.69
N GLY A 158 9.65 6.81 -1.78
CA GLY A 158 8.53 7.69 -2.13
C GLY A 158 8.98 8.97 -2.83
N GLU A 159 10.10 9.58 -2.39
CA GLU A 159 10.68 10.75 -3.03
C GLU A 159 11.18 10.43 -4.45
N LYS A 160 11.90 9.33 -4.65
CA LYS A 160 12.32 8.87 -5.98
C LYS A 160 11.13 8.49 -6.89
N LEU A 161 10.03 7.98 -6.31
CA LEU A 161 8.82 7.71 -7.08
C LEU A 161 8.18 8.99 -7.62
N LEU A 162 8.29 10.11 -6.90
CA LEU A 162 7.84 11.41 -7.42
C LEU A 162 8.60 11.80 -8.69
N ASP A 163 9.91 11.52 -8.79
CA ASP A 163 10.70 11.76 -10.00
C ASP A 163 10.19 10.91 -11.17
N VAL A 164 9.85 9.65 -10.93
CA VAL A 164 9.23 8.77 -11.94
C VAL A 164 7.87 9.31 -12.40
N LEU A 165 7.10 9.89 -11.48
CA LEU A 165 5.77 10.41 -11.77
C LEU A 165 5.78 11.76 -12.50
N VAL A 166 6.92 12.46 -12.60
CA VAL A 166 7.01 13.76 -13.31
C VAL A 166 6.48 13.64 -14.72
N ASP A 167 6.95 12.63 -15.47
CA ASP A 167 6.64 12.43 -16.88
C ASP A 167 5.34 11.63 -17.12
N VAL A 168 4.65 11.22 -16.07
CA VAL A 168 3.37 10.48 -16.17
C VAL A 168 2.23 11.45 -16.34
N GLU A 169 1.41 11.25 -17.35
CA GLU A 169 0.18 12.01 -17.53
C GLU A 169 -0.89 11.54 -16.54
N VAL A 170 -1.47 12.48 -15.80
CA VAL A 170 -2.62 12.24 -14.93
C VAL A 170 -3.76 13.18 -15.28
N ASN A 171 -4.96 12.62 -15.30
CA ASN A 171 -6.20 13.33 -15.63
C ASN A 171 -7.08 13.50 -14.40
N ASP A 172 -8.06 14.38 -14.48
CA ASP A 172 -9.10 14.44 -13.46
C ASP A 172 -9.91 13.13 -13.46
N PRO A 173 -10.23 12.59 -12.28
CA PRO A 173 -11.00 11.34 -12.19
C PRO A 173 -12.37 11.48 -12.84
N LYS A 174 -12.76 10.54 -13.69
CA LYS A 174 -14.14 10.47 -14.21
C LYS A 174 -15.15 10.05 -13.15
N VAL A 175 -14.71 9.23 -12.22
CA VAL A 175 -15.42 8.91 -10.98
C VAL A 175 -14.43 9.09 -9.82
N PRO A 176 -14.87 9.53 -8.64
CA PRO A 176 -13.97 9.73 -7.50
C PRO A 176 -13.21 8.44 -7.17
N TYR A 177 -11.94 8.56 -6.77
CA TYR A 177 -11.24 7.46 -6.12
C TYR A 177 -10.90 7.83 -4.67
N VAL A 178 -10.72 6.83 -3.80
CA VAL A 178 -10.33 7.06 -2.41
C VAL A 178 -8.83 6.89 -2.26
N SER A 179 -8.16 7.93 -1.74
CA SER A 179 -6.73 7.85 -1.46
C SER A 179 -6.42 7.05 -0.22
N ASN A 180 -5.43 6.16 -0.30
CA ASN A 180 -4.97 5.34 0.84
C ASN A 180 -4.40 6.15 2.00
N THR A 181 -3.78 7.30 1.72
CA THR A 181 -3.08 8.09 2.74
C THR A 181 -4.00 8.99 3.55
N THR A 182 -5.14 9.37 3.00
CA THR A 182 -6.07 10.34 3.61
C THR A 182 -7.46 9.75 3.87
N ALA A 183 -7.80 8.62 3.23
CA ALA A 183 -9.15 8.06 3.16
C ALA A 183 -10.18 9.09 2.63
N GLU A 184 -9.75 10.06 1.80
CA GLU A 184 -10.62 11.08 1.24
C GLU A 184 -10.88 10.82 -0.25
N PHE A 185 -12.05 11.27 -0.72
CA PHE A 185 -12.39 11.25 -2.13
C PHE A 185 -11.53 12.26 -2.90
N ILE A 186 -10.84 11.79 -3.91
CA ILE A 186 -10.06 12.62 -4.82
C ILE A 186 -10.87 12.82 -6.10
N THR A 187 -11.12 14.08 -6.43
CA THR A 187 -11.93 14.49 -7.58
C THR A 187 -11.16 15.35 -8.58
N ASN A 188 -9.92 15.69 -8.28
CA ASN A 188 -9.03 16.42 -9.18
C ASN A 188 -7.63 15.82 -9.19
N LYS A 189 -6.86 16.10 -10.24
CA LYS A 189 -5.54 15.52 -10.48
C LYS A 189 -4.39 16.13 -9.68
N ASP A 190 -4.58 17.33 -9.12
CA ASP A 190 -3.46 18.14 -8.62
C ASP A 190 -2.72 17.49 -7.45
N GLU A 191 -3.42 16.67 -6.65
CA GLU A 191 -2.82 15.99 -5.50
C GLU A 191 -2.36 14.55 -5.79
N VAL A 192 -2.78 13.96 -6.92
CA VAL A 192 -2.58 12.53 -7.22
C VAL A 192 -1.13 12.11 -7.08
N LYS A 193 -0.21 12.75 -7.80
CA LYS A 193 1.22 12.40 -7.79
C LYS A 193 1.82 12.49 -6.39
N LYS A 194 1.51 13.56 -5.66
CA LYS A 194 1.97 13.78 -4.28
C LYS A 194 1.46 12.69 -3.33
N LEU A 195 0.18 12.32 -3.45
CA LEU A 195 -0.42 11.26 -2.65
C LEU A 195 0.21 9.90 -2.95
N LEU A 196 0.48 9.56 -4.21
CA LEU A 196 1.15 8.32 -4.61
C LEU A 196 2.58 8.23 -4.07
N GLY A 197 3.36 9.31 -4.14
CA GLY A 197 4.69 9.35 -3.53
C GLY A 197 4.64 9.14 -2.01
N ARG A 198 3.70 9.83 -1.33
CA ARG A 198 3.49 9.71 0.11
C ARG A 198 2.99 8.33 0.52
N GLN A 199 2.16 7.66 -0.29
CA GLN A 199 1.61 6.34 -0.02
C GLN A 199 2.69 5.30 0.28
N VAL A 200 3.86 5.40 -0.36
CA VAL A 200 4.96 4.43 -0.20
C VAL A 200 5.44 4.31 1.24
N TYR A 201 5.42 5.42 1.99
CA TYR A 201 5.97 5.51 3.35
C TYR A 201 4.97 5.94 4.42
N SER A 202 3.67 5.99 4.07
CA SER A 202 2.59 6.34 5.00
C SER A 202 1.62 5.19 5.16
N SER A 203 0.89 5.18 6.27
CA SER A 203 -0.15 4.19 6.54
C SER A 203 -1.21 4.15 5.44
N VAL A 204 -1.65 2.94 5.13
CA VAL A 204 -2.81 2.69 4.29
C VAL A 204 -4.06 2.70 5.17
N CYS A 205 -4.89 3.73 5.02
CA CYS A 205 -6.13 3.93 5.79
C CYS A 205 -7.31 3.19 5.14
N TRP A 206 -7.18 1.85 4.97
CA TRP A 206 -8.18 1.07 4.23
C TRP A 206 -9.51 0.96 4.97
N GLU A 207 -9.49 0.67 6.28
CA GLU A 207 -10.70 0.65 7.13
C GLU A 207 -11.48 1.95 6.97
N GLN A 208 -10.81 3.10 7.13
CA GLN A 208 -11.42 4.42 7.02
C GLN A 208 -11.94 4.71 5.59
N SER A 209 -11.26 4.17 4.57
CA SER A 209 -11.70 4.30 3.18
C SER A 209 -12.99 3.54 2.89
N ILE A 210 -13.22 2.40 3.56
CA ILE A 210 -14.43 1.60 3.38
C ILE A 210 -15.60 2.13 4.24
N GLU A 211 -15.30 2.78 5.37
CA GLU A 211 -16.31 3.43 6.22
C GLU A 211 -16.86 4.73 5.61
N LYS A 212 -16.16 5.31 4.62
CA LYS A 212 -16.54 6.53 3.90
C LYS A 212 -17.68 6.29 2.90
#